data_84ab82f95a936d78436c8a9400b12085
#
_entry.id   84ab82f95a936d78436c8a9400b12085
#
_cell.length_a   1.000
_cell.length_b   1.000
_cell.length_c   1.000
_cell.angle_alpha   90.00
_cell.angle_beta   90.00
_cell.angle_gamma   90.00
#
_symmetry.space_group_name_H-M   'P 1'
#
loop_
_entity.id
_entity.type
_entity.pdbx_description
1 polymer ?
#
loop_
_entity_poly.entity_id
_entity_poly.type
_entity_poly.pdbx_seq_one_letter_code
_entity_poly.pdbx_strand_id
1 'polypeptide(L)'
;IQINDSFFKENLDLYKYAQSDIDKNKAFNQCMTFIKTLDNVIEKNNGFILSKTLSLADYAIFPFIRQFVNVDQNKFKDTNQKNIEDWYSIIHESSEFKYIMKKPNLS
;
A
#
# COMPACT_ATOMS: atom_id res chain seq x y z
N ILE A 1 -2.16 7.25 -16.58
CA ILE A 1 -2.96 6.26 -15.86
C ILE A 1 -3.53 6.90 -14.60
N GLN A 2 -4.82 6.83 -14.48
CA GLN A 2 -5.50 7.29 -13.30
C GLN A 2 -5.75 6.12 -12.37
N ILE A 3 -5.25 6.22 -11.13
CA ILE A 3 -5.47 5.18 -10.13
C ILE A 3 -6.45 5.72 -9.11
N ASN A 4 -7.64 5.12 -9.07
CA ASN A 4 -8.67 5.51 -8.12
C ASN A 4 -8.52 4.66 -6.86
N ASP A 5 -8.09 5.32 -5.78
CA ASP A 5 -7.83 4.65 -4.50
C ASP A 5 -8.97 4.83 -3.48
N SER A 6 -10.07 5.48 -3.89
CA SER A 6 -11.19 5.74 -2.96
C SER A 6 -11.77 4.47 -2.38
N PHE A 7 -12.01 3.47 -3.24
CA PHE A 7 -12.54 2.19 -2.82
C PHE A 7 -11.58 1.49 -1.85
N PHE A 8 -10.28 1.57 -2.14
CA PHE A 8 -9.26 0.99 -1.26
C PHE A 8 -9.28 1.65 0.11
N LYS A 9 -9.35 2.98 0.15
CA LYS A 9 -9.34 3.73 1.41
C LYS A 9 -10.55 3.39 2.28
N GLU A 10 -11.73 3.29 1.65
CA GLU A 10 -12.95 2.90 2.37
C GLU A 10 -12.81 1.51 2.99
N ASN A 11 -12.30 0.57 2.22
CA ASN A 11 -12.15 -0.80 2.70
C ASN A 11 -10.99 -0.94 3.68
N LEU A 12 -9.98 -0.09 3.58
CA LEU A 12 -8.91 -0.05 4.56
C LEU A 12 -9.45 0.31 5.94
N ASP A 13 -10.34 1.31 6.02
CA ASP A 13 -10.95 1.69 7.28
C ASP A 13 -11.79 0.54 7.85
N LEU A 14 -12.56 -0.13 7.00
CA LEU A 14 -13.33 -1.30 7.42
C LEU A 14 -12.41 -2.41 7.93
N TYR A 15 -11.32 -2.65 7.23
CA TYR A 15 -10.35 -3.68 7.62
C TYR A 15 -9.71 -3.37 8.98
N LYS A 16 -9.40 -2.10 9.24
CA LYS A 16 -8.79 -1.68 10.50
C LYS A 16 -9.75 -1.77 11.68
N TYR A 17 -11.03 -1.49 11.47
CA TYR A 17 -11.98 -1.29 12.57
C TYR A 17 -13.15 -2.27 12.62
N ALA A 18 -13.23 -3.23 11.70
CA ALA A 18 -14.30 -4.20 11.72
C ALA A 18 -14.30 -5.01 13.01
N GLN A 19 -15.50 -5.26 13.53
CA GLN A 19 -15.69 -5.96 14.80
C GLN A 19 -15.70 -7.48 14.63
N SER A 20 -16.14 -7.97 13.49
CA SER A 20 -16.21 -9.41 13.23
C SER A 20 -15.13 -9.86 12.27
N ASP A 21 -14.71 -11.12 12.39
CA ASP A 21 -13.73 -11.70 11.48
C ASP A 21 -14.26 -11.78 10.06
N ILE A 22 -15.57 -12.02 9.91
CA ILE A 22 -16.20 -12.10 8.58
C ILE A 22 -16.07 -10.76 7.86
N ASP A 23 -16.43 -9.67 8.53
CA ASP A 23 -16.36 -8.33 7.95
C ASP A 23 -14.93 -7.93 7.69
N LYS A 24 -14.03 -8.28 8.59
CA LYS A 24 -12.60 -7.99 8.45
C LYS A 24 -12.01 -8.69 7.23
N ASN A 25 -12.33 -9.98 7.05
CA ASN A 25 -11.87 -10.73 5.89
C ASN A 25 -12.44 -10.21 4.59
N LYS A 26 -13.70 -9.80 4.60
CA LYS A 26 -14.33 -9.20 3.42
C LYS A 26 -13.61 -7.92 3.02
N ALA A 27 -13.35 -7.05 4.00
CA ALA A 27 -12.62 -5.80 3.76
C ALA A 27 -11.21 -6.07 3.25
N PHE A 28 -10.52 -7.04 3.83
CA PHE A 28 -9.20 -7.45 3.37
C PHE A 28 -9.23 -7.86 1.90
N ASN A 29 -10.18 -8.70 1.51
CA ASN A 29 -10.29 -9.16 0.14
C ASN A 29 -10.59 -8.03 -0.83
N GLN A 30 -11.41 -7.06 -0.41
CA GLN A 30 -11.68 -5.88 -1.23
C GLN A 30 -10.42 -5.03 -1.41
N CYS A 31 -9.64 -4.87 -0.33
CA CYS A 31 -8.35 -4.18 -0.43
C CYS A 31 -7.41 -4.89 -1.37
N MET A 32 -7.39 -6.22 -1.35
CA MET A 32 -6.51 -7.00 -2.21
C MET A 32 -6.81 -6.81 -3.69
N THR A 33 -8.05 -6.48 -4.05
CA THR A 33 -8.39 -6.16 -5.44
C THR A 33 -7.55 -4.97 -5.93
N PHE A 34 -7.45 -3.93 -5.11
CA PHE A 34 -6.63 -2.76 -5.42
C PHE A 34 -5.14 -3.13 -5.41
N ILE A 35 -4.71 -3.88 -4.41
CA ILE A 35 -3.31 -4.29 -4.26
C ILE A 35 -2.83 -5.07 -5.48
N LYS A 36 -3.63 -6.01 -5.96
CA LYS A 36 -3.28 -6.81 -7.13
C LYS A 36 -3.19 -5.97 -8.39
N THR A 37 -4.12 -5.03 -8.56
CA THR A 37 -4.08 -4.08 -9.67
C THR A 37 -2.81 -3.24 -9.63
N LEU A 38 -2.47 -2.73 -8.45
CA LEU A 38 -1.28 -1.92 -8.26
C LEU A 38 -0.01 -2.74 -8.54
N ASP A 39 0.02 -3.98 -8.07
CA ASP A 39 1.15 -4.88 -8.31
C ASP A 39 1.39 -5.05 -9.81
N ASN A 40 0.32 -5.25 -10.58
CA ASN A 40 0.43 -5.39 -12.04
C ASN A 40 0.91 -4.11 -12.70
N VAL A 41 0.46 -2.95 -12.24
CA VAL A 41 0.89 -1.65 -12.76
C VAL A 41 2.39 -1.46 -12.53
N ILE A 42 2.85 -1.76 -11.31
CA ILE A 42 4.26 -1.63 -10.96
C ILE A 42 5.11 -2.58 -11.79
N GLU A 43 4.64 -3.80 -12.02
CA GLU A 43 5.36 -4.77 -12.85
C GLU A 43 5.49 -4.26 -14.28
N LYS A 44 4.41 -3.77 -14.87
CA LYS A 44 4.42 -3.25 -16.23
C LYS A 44 5.33 -2.05 -16.39
N ASN A 45 5.41 -1.23 -15.36
CA ASN A 45 6.24 -0.02 -15.38
C ASN A 45 7.68 -0.28 -14.95
N ASN A 46 8.00 -1.50 -14.60
CA ASN A 46 9.33 -1.91 -14.14
C ASN A 46 9.79 -1.16 -12.89
N GLY A 47 8.86 -0.88 -11.96
CA GLY A 47 9.28 -0.37 -10.68
C GLY A 47 8.30 0.46 -9.88
N PHE A 48 7.56 1.37 -10.51
CA PHE A 48 6.73 2.33 -9.76
C PHE A 48 5.38 2.56 -10.42
N ILE A 49 4.55 3.41 -9.79
CA ILE A 49 3.14 3.56 -10.21
C ILE A 49 3.00 4.17 -11.60
N LEU A 50 3.78 5.19 -11.91
CA LEU A 50 3.65 5.89 -13.21
C LEU A 50 4.72 5.51 -14.22
N SER A 51 5.89 5.05 -13.75
CA SER A 51 7.01 4.76 -14.62
C SER A 51 8.02 3.90 -13.87
N LYS A 52 9.22 3.75 -14.43
CA LYS A 52 10.32 3.06 -13.76
C LYS A 52 11.04 3.93 -12.73
N THR A 53 10.59 5.17 -12.52
CA THR A 53 11.19 6.09 -11.54
C THR A 53 10.18 6.51 -10.49
N LEU A 54 10.69 6.74 -9.27
CA LEU A 54 9.89 7.17 -8.14
C LEU A 54 9.25 8.53 -8.40
N SER A 55 7.97 8.68 -8.06
CA SER A 55 7.21 9.90 -8.31
C SER A 55 6.32 10.24 -7.12
N LEU A 56 5.67 11.42 -7.20
CA LEU A 56 4.73 11.85 -6.17
C LEU A 56 3.55 10.88 -6.04
N ALA A 57 3.17 10.21 -7.13
CA ALA A 57 2.09 9.23 -7.08
C ALA A 57 2.44 8.08 -6.12
N ASP A 58 3.69 7.64 -6.12
CA ASP A 58 4.15 6.60 -5.22
C ASP A 58 4.07 7.06 -3.76
N TYR A 59 4.53 8.28 -3.48
CA TYR A 59 4.47 8.82 -2.13
C TYR A 59 3.04 9.07 -1.66
N ALA A 60 2.13 9.41 -2.56
CA ALA A 60 0.72 9.66 -2.22
C ALA A 60 0.01 8.37 -1.80
N ILE A 61 0.34 7.26 -2.44
CA ILE A 61 -0.30 5.97 -2.17
C ILE A 61 0.37 5.22 -1.01
N PHE A 62 1.69 5.37 -0.87
CA PHE A 62 2.48 4.59 0.09
C PHE A 62 1.90 4.59 1.51
N PRO A 63 1.51 5.73 2.11
CA PRO A 63 1.01 5.71 3.50
C PRO A 63 -0.19 4.80 3.71
N PHE A 64 -1.05 4.68 2.71
CA PHE A 64 -2.24 3.84 2.80
C PHE A 64 -1.89 2.36 2.66
N ILE A 65 -0.93 2.05 1.78
CA ILE A 65 -0.43 0.67 1.67
C ILE A 65 0.27 0.27 2.98
N ARG A 66 1.03 1.19 3.56
CA ARG A 66 1.69 0.94 4.84
C ARG A 66 0.69 0.62 5.95
N GLN A 67 -0.40 1.37 6.02
CA GLN A 67 -1.45 1.08 6.99
C GLN A 67 -2.06 -0.30 6.77
N PHE A 68 -2.32 -0.64 5.52
CA PHE A 68 -2.88 -1.94 5.17
C PHE A 68 -1.96 -3.08 5.60
N VAL A 69 -0.68 -2.97 5.27
CA VAL A 69 0.32 -3.99 5.62
C VAL A 69 0.43 -4.15 7.13
N ASN A 70 0.38 -3.03 7.86
CA ASN A 70 0.57 -3.05 9.31
C ASN A 70 -0.61 -3.63 10.10
N VAL A 71 -1.79 -3.77 9.49
CA VAL A 71 -2.90 -4.44 10.17
C VAL A 71 -2.55 -5.89 10.46
N ASP A 72 -1.94 -6.57 9.50
CA ASP A 72 -1.49 -7.96 9.68
C ASP A 72 -0.40 -8.24 8.64
N GLN A 73 0.86 -8.06 9.05
CA GLN A 73 2.00 -8.20 8.15
C GLN A 73 2.13 -9.59 7.57
N ASN A 74 1.88 -10.62 8.39
CA ASN A 74 1.99 -12.00 7.93
C ASN A 74 0.94 -12.34 6.89
N LYS A 75 -0.27 -11.85 7.10
CA LYS A 75 -1.37 -12.06 6.16
C LYS A 75 -1.06 -11.42 4.81
N PHE A 76 -0.48 -10.22 4.82
CA PHE A 76 -0.07 -9.57 3.59
C PHE A 76 1.03 -10.35 2.88
N LYS A 77 2.06 -10.79 3.62
CA LYS A 77 3.17 -11.56 3.04
C LYS A 77 2.67 -12.83 2.37
N ASP A 78 1.70 -13.49 2.97
CA ASP A 78 1.16 -14.73 2.43
C ASP A 78 0.47 -14.54 1.07
N THR A 79 0.14 -13.31 0.69
CA THR A 79 -0.46 -13.03 -0.61
C THR A 79 0.56 -13.04 -1.75
N ASN A 80 1.86 -12.98 -1.43
CA ASN A 80 2.95 -13.05 -2.42
C ASN A 80 2.90 -11.98 -3.50
N GLN A 81 2.60 -10.74 -3.14
CA GLN A 81 2.59 -9.61 -4.07
C GLN A 81 4.00 -9.01 -4.15
N LYS A 82 4.88 -9.68 -4.89
CA LYS A 82 6.32 -9.38 -4.89
C LYS A 82 6.65 -7.98 -5.40
N ASN A 83 5.95 -7.51 -6.42
CA ASN A 83 6.21 -6.18 -6.97
C ASN A 83 5.86 -5.10 -5.95
N ILE A 84 4.75 -5.26 -5.24
CA ILE A 84 4.37 -4.37 -4.15
C ILE A 84 5.39 -4.44 -3.02
N GLU A 85 5.85 -5.63 -2.66
CA GLU A 85 6.81 -5.78 -1.58
C GLU A 85 8.13 -5.08 -1.90
N ASP A 86 8.62 -5.21 -3.13
CA ASP A 86 9.83 -4.53 -3.57
C ASP A 86 9.64 -3.02 -3.60
N TRP A 87 8.53 -2.57 -4.16
CA TRP A 87 8.14 -1.16 -4.21
C TRP A 87 8.06 -0.57 -2.80
N TYR A 88 7.41 -1.29 -1.89
CA TYR A 88 7.28 -0.89 -0.50
C TYR A 88 8.66 -0.73 0.16
N SER A 89 9.53 -1.69 -0.03
CA SER A 89 10.87 -1.67 0.57
C SER A 89 11.70 -0.49 0.06
N ILE A 90 11.64 -0.22 -1.24
CA ILE A 90 12.37 0.89 -1.84
C ILE A 90 11.95 2.22 -1.24
N ILE A 91 10.64 2.45 -1.14
CA ILE A 91 10.12 3.71 -0.61
C ILE A 91 10.39 3.82 0.89
N HIS A 92 10.16 2.73 1.62
CA HIS A 92 10.39 2.71 3.07
C HIS A 92 11.85 3.03 3.40
N GLU A 93 12.78 2.61 2.55
CA GLU A 93 14.20 2.86 2.74
C GLU A 93 14.68 4.16 2.09
N SER A 94 13.80 4.90 1.39
CA SER A 94 14.21 6.13 0.73
C SER A 94 14.60 7.20 1.75
N SER A 95 15.55 8.05 1.35
CA SER A 95 16.02 9.12 2.22
C SER A 95 14.91 10.09 2.58
N GLU A 96 14.05 10.42 1.62
CA GLU A 96 12.96 11.35 1.85
C GLU A 96 11.98 10.80 2.86
N PHE A 97 11.62 9.53 2.74
CA PHE A 97 10.68 8.91 3.66
C PHE A 97 11.27 8.86 5.07
N LYS A 98 12.52 8.42 5.20
CA LYS A 98 13.20 8.34 6.49
C LYS A 98 13.32 9.71 7.14
N TYR A 99 13.62 10.72 6.35
CA TYR A 99 13.73 12.08 6.83
C TYR A 99 12.41 12.58 7.42
N ILE A 100 11.32 12.36 6.69
CA ILE A 100 9.98 12.76 7.13
C ILE A 100 9.61 12.05 8.42
N MET A 101 9.84 10.75 8.50
CA MET A 101 9.47 9.95 9.67
C MET A 101 10.33 10.28 10.89
N LYS A 102 11.52 10.81 10.70
CA LYS A 102 12.42 11.17 11.80
C LYS A 102 12.15 12.53 12.40
N LYS A 103 11.28 13.33 11.79
CA LYS A 103 10.96 14.66 12.32
C LYS A 103 9.79 14.58 13.27
N PRO A 104 10.02 14.52 14.58
CA PRO A 104 8.92 14.37 15.54
C PRO A 104 7.98 15.56 15.54
N ASN A 105 8.45 16.72 15.16
CA ASN A 105 7.63 17.93 15.15
C ASN A 105 6.66 18.02 13.99
N LEU A 106 6.71 17.05 13.09
CA LEU A 106 5.74 16.98 12.01
C LEU A 106 4.45 16.29 12.42
N SER A 107 4.45 15.78 13.61
CA SER A 107 3.25 15.13 14.15
C SER A 107 2.19 16.16 14.49
#